data_8d8064f18885afaf9f0345cbd2f4c70d
#
_entry.id   8d8064f18885afaf9f0345cbd2f4c70d
#
_cell.length_a   1.000
_cell.length_b   1.000
_cell.length_c   1.000
_cell.angle_alpha   90.00
_cell.angle_beta   90.00
_cell.angle_gamma   90.00
#
_symmetry.space_group_name_H-M   'P 1'
#
loop_
_entity.id
_entity.type
_entity.pdbx_description
1 polymer ?
#
loop_
_entity_poly.entity_id
_entity_poly.type
_entity_poly.pdbx_seq_one_letter_code
_entity_poly.pdbx_strand_id
1 'polypeptide(L)'
;MNFQTAVKTCLNKYVDFSGRASRSEFWWFVLGQLVILIVASLIHRFVYGIAALALLLPALAVGARRLHDIGKSGWFLLLALIPLVNLVLIYFYLQPTQPESNSYGEPPTA
;
A
#
# COMPACT_ATOMS: atom_id res chain seq x y z
N MET A 1 6.31 7.98 -9.37
CA MET A 1 5.00 7.91 -10.05
C MET A 1 4.18 9.13 -9.74
N ASN A 2 3.26 9.51 -10.62
CA ASN A 2 2.22 10.47 -10.29
C ASN A 2 1.01 9.74 -9.70
N PHE A 3 0.02 10.50 -9.24
CA PHE A 3 -1.18 9.95 -8.62
C PHE A 3 -1.91 8.96 -9.53
N GLN A 4 -2.16 9.36 -10.78
CA GLN A 4 -2.92 8.54 -11.72
C GLN A 4 -2.22 7.22 -12.01
N THR A 5 -0.92 7.24 -12.26
CA THR A 5 -0.15 6.04 -12.55
C THR A 5 -0.09 5.13 -11.32
N ALA A 6 0.09 5.69 -10.13
CA ALA A 6 0.14 4.91 -8.89
C ALA A 6 -1.17 4.19 -8.63
N VAL A 7 -2.30 4.87 -8.77
CA VAL A 7 -3.62 4.25 -8.56
C VAL A 7 -3.86 3.16 -9.59
N LYS A 8 -3.56 3.41 -10.86
CA LYS A 8 -3.71 2.39 -11.91
C LYS A 8 -2.86 1.16 -11.63
N THR A 9 -1.60 1.36 -11.21
CA THR A 9 -0.70 0.26 -10.90
C THR A 9 -1.25 -0.58 -9.74
N CYS A 10 -1.74 0.05 -8.69
CA CYS A 10 -2.30 -0.67 -7.55
C CYS A 10 -3.56 -1.44 -7.93
N LEU A 11 -4.41 -0.87 -8.80
CA LEU A 11 -5.60 -1.57 -9.25
C LEU A 11 -5.26 -2.72 -10.19
N ASN A 12 -4.26 -2.58 -11.05
CA ASN A 12 -3.79 -3.67 -11.90
C ASN A 12 -3.15 -4.80 -11.09
N LYS A 13 -2.56 -4.47 -9.96
CA LYS A 13 -1.95 -5.43 -9.02
C LYS A 13 -2.82 -5.65 -7.80
N TYR A 14 -4.12 -5.71 -8.01
CA TYR A 14 -5.13 -5.76 -6.95
C TYR A 14 -4.87 -6.85 -5.91
N VAL A 15 -4.43 -8.01 -6.37
CA VAL A 15 -4.11 -9.14 -5.50
C VAL A 15 -2.66 -9.61 -5.64
N ASP A 16 -1.79 -8.76 -6.18
CA ASP A 16 -0.38 -9.09 -6.36
C ASP A 16 0.41 -8.71 -5.10
N PHE A 17 0.72 -9.71 -4.29
CA PHE A 17 1.49 -9.56 -3.06
C PHE A 17 2.98 -9.81 -3.26
N SER A 18 3.41 -10.10 -4.49
CA SER A 18 4.81 -10.30 -4.84
C SER A 18 5.38 -9.03 -5.46
N GLY A 19 6.70 -8.97 -5.59
CA GLY A 19 7.34 -7.80 -6.19
C GLY A 19 7.53 -6.65 -5.20
N ARG A 20 7.78 -5.47 -5.73
CA ARG A 20 8.15 -4.30 -4.93
C ARG A 20 7.32 -3.10 -5.34
N ALA A 21 7.03 -2.21 -4.38
CA ALA A 21 6.35 -0.94 -4.63
C ALA A 21 7.19 0.21 -4.12
N SER A 22 7.28 1.29 -4.90
CA SER A 22 7.98 2.51 -4.50
C SER A 22 7.18 3.30 -3.47
N ARG A 23 7.85 4.28 -2.82
CA ARG A 23 7.16 5.21 -1.92
C ARG A 23 6.04 5.96 -2.64
N SER A 24 6.30 6.42 -3.86
CA SER A 24 5.30 7.18 -4.61
C SER A 24 4.07 6.34 -4.95
N GLU A 25 4.25 5.08 -5.35
CA GLU A 25 3.11 4.19 -5.60
C GLU A 25 2.27 4.01 -4.34
N PHE A 26 2.91 3.72 -3.22
CA PHE A 26 2.22 3.45 -1.95
C PHE A 26 1.48 4.69 -1.45
N TRP A 27 2.17 5.82 -1.33
CA TRP A 27 1.60 7.01 -0.70
C TRP A 27 0.54 7.69 -1.57
N TRP A 28 0.67 7.67 -2.90
CA TRP A 28 -0.40 8.15 -3.78
C TRP A 28 -1.64 7.27 -3.67
N PHE A 29 -1.45 5.96 -3.54
CA PHE A 29 -2.58 5.06 -3.32
C PHE A 29 -3.26 5.31 -1.97
N VAL A 30 -2.49 5.53 -0.91
CA VAL A 30 -3.03 5.88 0.41
C VAL A 30 -3.87 7.14 0.33
N LEU A 31 -3.39 8.16 -0.39
CA LEU A 31 -4.15 9.39 -0.57
C LEU A 31 -5.46 9.13 -1.32
N GLY A 32 -5.41 8.37 -2.42
CA GLY A 32 -6.59 8.02 -3.19
C GLY A 32 -7.60 7.24 -2.37
N GLN A 33 -7.13 6.27 -1.60
CA GLN A 33 -7.95 5.48 -0.70
C GLN A 33 -8.64 6.36 0.34
N LEU A 34 -7.89 7.27 0.95
CA LEU A 34 -8.42 8.19 1.95
C LEU A 34 -9.54 9.05 1.36
N VAL A 35 -9.34 9.62 0.18
CA VAL A 35 -10.34 10.44 -0.50
C VAL A 35 -11.61 9.64 -0.79
N ILE A 36 -11.45 8.42 -1.34
CA ILE A 36 -12.60 7.55 -1.64
C ILE A 36 -13.38 7.23 -0.37
N LEU A 37 -12.70 6.88 0.72
CA LEU A 37 -13.37 6.52 1.97
C LEU A 37 -14.07 7.71 2.61
N ILE A 38 -13.48 8.90 2.53
CA ILE A 38 -14.13 10.13 3.04
C ILE A 38 -15.40 10.40 2.25
N VAL A 39 -15.35 10.39 0.92
CA VAL A 39 -16.52 10.62 0.08
C VAL A 39 -17.60 9.57 0.34
N ALA A 40 -17.22 8.31 0.43
CA ALA A 40 -18.15 7.22 0.70
C ALA A 40 -18.84 7.39 2.06
N SER A 41 -18.11 7.82 3.08
CA SER A 41 -18.67 8.04 4.42
C SER A 41 -19.68 9.18 4.44
N LEU A 42 -19.53 10.20 3.57
CA LEU A 42 -20.45 11.30 3.44
C LEU A 42 -21.75 10.90 2.73
N ILE A 43 -21.71 9.85 1.91
CA ILE A 43 -22.88 9.37 1.18
C ILE A 43 -23.72 8.47 2.09
N HIS A 44 -23.16 7.38 2.57
CA HIS A 44 -23.86 6.45 3.46
C HIS A 44 -22.85 5.44 4.06
N ARG A 45 -23.14 4.99 5.29
CA ARG A 45 -22.26 4.02 5.97
C ARG A 45 -22.09 2.70 5.20
N PHE A 46 -23.13 2.26 4.48
CA PHE A 46 -23.01 1.04 3.65
C PHE A 46 -22.10 1.26 2.46
N VAL A 47 -22.12 2.45 1.86
CA VAL A 47 -21.20 2.80 0.77
C VAL A 47 -19.76 2.80 1.30
N TYR A 48 -19.54 3.35 2.49
CA TYR A 48 -18.23 3.29 3.14
C TYR A 48 -17.77 1.84 3.35
N GLY A 49 -18.64 0.98 3.87
CA GLY A 49 -18.32 -0.42 4.14
C GLY A 49 -17.94 -1.17 2.86
N ILE A 50 -18.69 -0.96 1.79
CA ILE A 50 -18.40 -1.59 0.49
C ILE A 50 -17.08 -1.09 -0.06
N ALA A 51 -16.84 0.22 -0.01
CA ALA A 51 -15.60 0.80 -0.48
C ALA A 51 -14.39 0.31 0.34
N ALA A 52 -14.53 0.22 1.65
CA ALA A 52 -13.47 -0.27 2.53
C ALA A 52 -13.12 -1.72 2.21
N LEU A 53 -14.12 -2.57 1.99
CA LEU A 53 -13.89 -3.97 1.62
C LEU A 53 -13.25 -4.09 0.23
N ALA A 54 -13.72 -3.28 -0.73
CA ALA A 54 -13.18 -3.31 -2.09
C ALA A 54 -11.71 -2.85 -2.13
N LEU A 55 -11.32 -1.93 -1.27
CA LEU A 55 -9.96 -1.40 -1.23
C LEU A 55 -9.03 -2.19 -0.31
N LEU A 56 -9.56 -3.11 0.49
CA LEU A 56 -8.75 -3.85 1.45
C LEU A 56 -7.64 -4.67 0.77
N LEU A 57 -7.99 -5.46 -0.25
CA LEU A 57 -7.00 -6.31 -0.94
C LEU A 57 -5.91 -5.50 -1.63
N PRO A 58 -6.21 -4.47 -2.44
CA PRO A 58 -5.13 -3.69 -3.04
C PRO A 58 -4.32 -2.90 -2.02
N ALA A 59 -4.92 -2.50 -0.90
CA ALA A 59 -4.19 -1.84 0.18
C ALA A 59 -3.20 -2.79 0.84
N LEU A 60 -3.62 -4.03 1.13
CA LEU A 60 -2.72 -5.04 1.67
C LEU A 60 -1.64 -5.42 0.65
N ALA A 61 -2.00 -5.54 -0.62
CA ALA A 61 -1.05 -5.90 -1.68
C ALA A 61 0.04 -4.85 -1.83
N VAL A 62 -0.32 -3.56 -1.92
CA VAL A 62 0.67 -2.50 -2.05
C VAL A 62 1.50 -2.35 -0.77
N GLY A 63 0.89 -2.58 0.40
CA GLY A 63 1.61 -2.60 1.67
C GLY A 63 2.66 -3.69 1.72
N ALA A 64 2.31 -4.91 1.31
CA ALA A 64 3.26 -6.02 1.23
C ALA A 64 4.39 -5.71 0.24
N ARG A 65 4.05 -5.21 -0.96
CA ARG A 65 5.06 -4.84 -1.96
C ARG A 65 5.95 -3.70 -1.47
N ARG A 66 5.42 -2.80 -0.67
CA ARG A 66 6.21 -1.71 -0.09
C ARG A 66 7.21 -2.22 0.94
N LEU A 67 6.81 -3.19 1.75
CA LEU A 67 7.74 -3.85 2.68
C LEU A 67 8.81 -4.62 1.92
N HIS A 68 8.45 -5.29 0.84
CA HIS A 68 9.42 -5.98 -0.01
C HIS A 68 10.46 -5.01 -0.59
N ASP A 69 10.04 -3.79 -0.89
CA ASP A 69 10.92 -2.78 -1.48
C ASP A 69 12.07 -2.39 -0.54
N ILE A 70 11.89 -2.54 0.75
CA ILE A 70 12.94 -2.30 1.75
C ILE A 70 13.51 -3.61 2.32
N GLY A 71 13.25 -4.74 1.64
CA GLY A 71 13.80 -6.04 2.01
C GLY A 71 13.11 -6.71 3.18
N LYS A 72 11.91 -6.28 3.55
CA LYS A 72 11.15 -6.86 4.66
C LYS A 72 10.07 -7.80 4.14
N SER A 73 9.72 -8.81 4.95
CA SER A 73 8.64 -9.73 4.62
C SER A 73 7.28 -9.02 4.70
N GLY A 74 6.34 -9.38 3.81
CA GLY A 74 4.96 -8.90 3.87
C GLY A 74 4.24 -9.28 5.16
N TRP A 75 4.71 -10.29 5.88
CA TRP A 75 4.13 -10.68 7.16
C TRP A 75 4.25 -9.59 8.22
N PHE A 76 5.16 -8.61 8.05
CA PHE A 76 5.23 -7.45 8.93
C PHE A 76 3.93 -6.63 8.93
N LEU A 77 3.03 -6.82 7.94
CA LEU A 77 1.70 -6.19 7.97
C LEU A 77 0.91 -6.55 9.22
N LEU A 78 1.17 -7.71 9.83
CA LEU A 78 0.50 -8.11 11.07
C LEU A 78 0.79 -7.17 12.23
N LEU A 79 1.86 -6.38 12.15
CA LEU A 79 2.16 -5.36 13.17
C LEU A 79 1.07 -4.29 13.24
N ALA A 80 0.27 -4.12 12.18
CA ALA A 80 -0.85 -3.18 12.19
C ALA A 80 -1.90 -3.52 13.23
N LEU A 81 -1.96 -4.79 13.65
CA LEU A 81 -2.93 -5.25 14.65
C LEU A 81 -2.50 -4.95 16.08
N ILE A 82 -1.27 -4.51 16.32
CA ILE A 82 -0.71 -4.28 17.65
C ILE A 82 -0.64 -2.77 17.89
N PRO A 83 -1.40 -2.22 18.87
CA PRO A 83 -1.35 -0.80 19.17
C PRO A 83 0.08 -0.33 19.49
N LEU A 84 0.43 0.86 19.07
CA LEU A 84 1.74 1.49 19.18
C LEU A 84 2.81 0.83 18.32
N VAL A 85 2.91 -0.51 18.31
CA VAL A 85 3.86 -1.23 17.46
C VAL A 85 3.53 -0.98 15.98
N ASN A 86 2.25 -0.76 15.64
CA ASN A 86 1.84 -0.44 14.28
C ASN A 86 2.50 0.84 13.74
N LEU A 87 3.02 1.72 14.59
CA LEU A 87 3.75 2.91 14.15
C LEU A 87 5.07 2.55 13.46
N VAL A 88 5.62 1.38 13.75
CA VAL A 88 6.82 0.87 13.06
C VAL A 88 6.55 0.69 11.57
N LEU A 89 5.32 0.31 11.19
CA LEU A 89 4.97 0.18 9.78
C LEU A 89 5.06 1.52 9.05
N ILE A 90 4.62 2.60 9.69
CA ILE A 90 4.72 3.94 9.10
C ILE A 90 6.19 4.27 8.85
N TYR A 91 7.05 3.98 9.80
CA TYR A 91 8.50 4.17 9.63
C TYR A 91 9.01 3.38 8.42
N PHE A 92 8.63 2.11 8.30
CA PHE A 92 9.04 1.29 7.16
C PHE A 92 8.55 1.86 5.83
N TYR A 93 7.30 2.34 5.79
CA TYR A 93 6.72 2.88 4.56
C TYR A 93 7.37 4.19 4.11
N LEU A 94 8.03 4.89 5.00
CA LEU A 94 8.72 6.15 4.69
C LEU A 94 10.16 5.93 4.21
N GLN A 95 10.69 4.71 4.32
CA GLN A 95 12.06 4.43 3.93
C GLN A 95 12.23 4.52 2.41
N PRO A 96 13.42 4.93 1.92
CA PRO A 96 13.66 4.95 0.49
C PRO A 96 13.74 3.53 -0.08
N THR A 97 13.47 3.42 -1.39
CA THR A 97 13.63 2.19 -2.13
C THR A 97 15.06 1.68 -2.00
N GLN A 98 15.25 0.38 -1.75
CA GLN A 98 16.57 -0.23 -1.83
C GLN A 98 17.08 -0.14 -3.27
N PRO A 99 18.30 0.38 -3.50
CA PRO A 99 18.79 0.62 -4.86
C PRO A 99 19.17 -0.65 -5.60
N GLU A 100 19.35 -1.76 -4.90
CA GLU A 100 19.78 -3.03 -5.47
C GLU A 100 18.63 -4.01 -5.56
N SER A 101 18.75 -5.02 -6.42
CA SER A 101 17.85 -6.17 -6.41
C SER A 101 17.90 -6.85 -5.05
N ASN A 102 16.76 -7.33 -4.59
CA ASN A 102 16.68 -8.13 -3.38
C ASN A 102 15.89 -9.41 -3.68
N SER A 103 15.57 -10.20 -2.65
CA SER A 103 14.84 -11.45 -2.84
C SER A 103 13.44 -11.27 -3.44
N TYR A 104 12.94 -10.04 -3.54
CA TYR A 104 11.62 -9.74 -4.10
C TYR A 104 11.68 -9.12 -5.51
N GLY A 105 12.87 -8.95 -6.06
CA GLY A 105 13.04 -8.52 -7.43
C GLY A 105 13.87 -7.26 -7.60
N GLU A 106 13.78 -6.68 -8.79
CA GLU A 106 14.47 -5.45 -9.14
C GLU A 106 13.79 -4.23 -8.50
N PRO A 107 14.54 -3.13 -8.27
CA PRO A 107 13.94 -1.90 -7.77
C PRO A 107 12.87 -1.39 -8.73
N PRO A 108 11.76 -0.83 -8.21
CA PRO A 108 10.77 -0.19 -9.07
C PRO A 108 11.35 1.06 -9.73
N THR A 109 10.85 1.36 -10.92
CA THR A 109 11.37 2.46 -11.76
C THR A 109 10.78 3.82 -11.38
N ALA A 110 9.83 3.86 -10.49
CA ALA A 110 9.13 5.12 -10.21
C ALA A 110 9.48 5.72 -8.85
#